data_4d7eefe0ce8c5d2649c84f8623431150
#
_entry.id   4d7eefe0ce8c5d2649c84f8623431150
#
_cell.length_a   1.000
_cell.length_b   1.000
_cell.length_c   1.000
_cell.angle_alpha   90.00
_cell.angle_beta   90.00
_cell.angle_gamma   90.00
#
_symmetry.space_group_name_H-M   'P 1'
#
loop_
_entity.id
_entity.type
_entity.pdbx_description
1 polymer ?
#
loop_
_entity_poly.entity_id
_entity_poly.type
_entity_poly.pdbx_seq_one_letter_code
_entity_poly.pdbx_strand_id
1 'polypeptide(L)'
;MKYISTRGESKKLGFEDALLRGLAPDGGLYVPDEWPVIDFKKLSDEPYWKNAADILHPFFNDFITKDELSNLTKKAYKSFDTDEMTPLIQLDDNKYILELFHGPTLAFKDFAMLLLAELFDLSLKKKNKKVTIVGATSGDTGSAAIEAFKGSQNVNVFIFFPKDRVSEIQRKQMTSTNGN
;
A
#
# COMPACT_ATOMS: atom_id res chain seq x y z
N MET A 1 6.76 -13.08 -12.07
CA MET A 1 6.66 -11.68 -12.57
C MET A 1 8.01 -11.01 -12.47
N LYS A 2 8.43 -10.26 -13.50
CA LYS A 2 9.63 -9.42 -13.45
C LYS A 2 9.25 -7.95 -13.54
N TYR A 3 10.12 -7.09 -13.02
CA TYR A 3 9.94 -5.66 -12.98
C TYR A 3 11.09 -4.95 -13.69
N ILE A 4 10.78 -3.97 -14.50
CA ILE A 4 11.73 -3.17 -15.26
C ILE A 4 11.67 -1.71 -14.84
N SER A 5 12.77 -0.99 -15.00
CA SER A 5 12.78 0.47 -14.80
C SER A 5 12.05 1.17 -15.93
N THR A 6 11.28 2.20 -15.61
CA THR A 6 10.66 3.10 -16.60
C THR A 6 11.67 3.85 -17.45
N ARG A 7 12.95 3.89 -17.06
CA ARG A 7 14.05 4.46 -17.84
C ARG A 7 14.84 3.42 -18.64
N GLY A 8 14.61 2.12 -18.35
CA GLY A 8 15.15 1.02 -19.15
C GLY A 8 16.62 0.65 -18.95
N GLU A 9 17.35 1.39 -18.13
CA GLU A 9 18.80 1.18 -17.94
C GLU A 9 19.14 0.27 -16.75
N SER A 10 18.15 -0.06 -15.94
CA SER A 10 18.34 -0.88 -14.75
C SER A 10 18.04 -2.35 -15.00
N LYS A 11 18.75 -3.22 -14.27
CA LYS A 11 18.51 -4.67 -14.30
C LYS A 11 17.08 -5.01 -13.86
N LYS A 12 16.45 -5.97 -14.55
CA LYS A 12 15.16 -6.54 -14.14
C LYS A 12 15.24 -7.19 -12.76
N LEU A 13 14.24 -6.99 -11.94
CA LEU A 13 14.13 -7.54 -10.58
C LEU A 13 12.90 -8.44 -10.44
N GLY A 14 12.88 -9.28 -9.39
CA GLY A 14 11.66 -9.88 -8.86
C GLY A 14 10.90 -8.86 -8.00
N PHE A 15 9.64 -9.19 -7.65
CA PHE A 15 8.81 -8.28 -6.86
C PHE A 15 9.47 -7.87 -5.53
N GLU A 16 9.97 -8.82 -4.76
CA GLU A 16 10.56 -8.55 -3.44
C GLU A 16 11.72 -7.58 -3.50
N ASP A 17 12.61 -7.73 -4.49
CA ASP A 17 13.76 -6.84 -4.65
C ASP A 17 13.34 -5.45 -5.12
N ALA A 18 12.33 -5.36 -6.00
CA ALA A 18 11.75 -4.08 -6.41
C ALA A 18 11.07 -3.36 -5.24
N LEU A 19 10.30 -4.10 -4.41
CA LEU A 19 9.65 -3.59 -3.19
C LEU A 19 10.65 -2.95 -2.24
N LEU A 20 11.73 -3.66 -1.90
CA LEU A 20 12.72 -3.18 -0.93
C LEU A 20 13.62 -2.08 -1.48
N ARG A 21 13.79 -2.02 -2.79
CA ARG A 21 14.63 -1.02 -3.43
C ARG A 21 13.91 0.33 -3.60
N GLY A 22 12.61 0.32 -3.88
CA GLY A 22 11.80 1.49 -4.18
C GLY A 22 12.14 2.06 -5.56
N LEU A 23 13.10 2.97 -5.67
CA LEU A 23 13.54 3.54 -6.94
C LEU A 23 14.62 2.69 -7.63
N ALA A 24 14.59 2.66 -8.96
CA ALA A 24 15.63 2.04 -9.75
C ALA A 24 16.93 2.90 -9.73
N PRO A 25 18.13 2.29 -9.87
CA PRO A 25 19.41 3.03 -9.86
C PRO A 25 19.54 4.12 -10.91
N ASP A 26 18.83 3.98 -12.03
CA ASP A 26 18.75 4.99 -13.10
C ASP A 26 17.76 6.12 -12.79
N GLY A 27 17.14 6.11 -11.60
CA GLY A 27 16.13 7.08 -11.16
C GLY A 27 14.74 6.85 -11.73
N GLY A 28 14.51 5.70 -12.40
CA GLY A 28 13.18 5.27 -12.84
C GLY A 28 12.37 4.62 -11.74
N LEU A 29 11.10 4.33 -12.03
CA LEU A 29 10.22 3.50 -11.22
C LEU A 29 10.26 2.06 -11.72
N TYR A 30 10.05 1.10 -10.83
CA TYR A 30 9.85 -0.28 -11.23
C TYR A 30 8.39 -0.52 -11.61
N VAL A 31 8.16 -1.03 -12.81
CA VAL A 31 6.85 -1.44 -13.33
C VAL A 31 6.93 -2.90 -13.79
N PRO A 32 5.81 -3.65 -13.82
CA PRO A 32 5.80 -4.99 -14.37
C PRO A 32 6.30 -4.99 -15.83
N ASP A 33 7.08 -5.98 -16.22
CA ASP A 33 7.50 -6.13 -17.62
C ASP A 33 6.37 -6.64 -18.53
N GLU A 34 5.37 -7.29 -17.95
CA GLU A 34 4.14 -7.70 -18.62
C GLU A 34 2.94 -7.41 -17.71
N TRP A 35 1.85 -6.92 -18.26
CA TRP A 35 0.63 -6.66 -17.51
C TRP A 35 -0.27 -7.89 -17.49
N PRO A 36 -0.60 -8.44 -16.31
CA PRO A 36 -1.52 -9.56 -16.21
C PRO A 36 -2.91 -9.19 -16.74
N VAL A 37 -3.53 -10.11 -17.45
CA VAL A 37 -4.94 -9.98 -17.83
C VAL A 37 -5.80 -10.41 -16.66
N ILE A 38 -6.62 -9.49 -16.17
CA ILE A 38 -7.57 -9.74 -15.08
C ILE A 38 -8.94 -10.06 -15.68
N ASP A 39 -9.46 -11.23 -15.35
CA ASP A 39 -10.81 -11.61 -15.72
C ASP A 39 -11.82 -11.08 -14.68
N PHE A 40 -12.33 -9.88 -14.93
CA PHE A 40 -13.29 -9.24 -14.02
C PHE A 40 -14.60 -10.01 -13.83
N LYS A 41 -14.94 -10.93 -14.73
CA LYS A 41 -16.13 -11.77 -14.57
C LYS A 41 -15.98 -12.83 -13.47
N LYS A 42 -14.75 -13.11 -13.07
CA LYS A 42 -14.45 -14.01 -11.94
C LYS A 42 -14.36 -13.29 -10.60
N LEU A 43 -14.37 -11.97 -10.60
CA LEU A 43 -14.50 -11.18 -9.38
C LEU A 43 -15.97 -11.23 -8.99
N SER A 44 -16.27 -12.07 -8.01
CA SER A 44 -17.61 -12.30 -7.51
C SER A 44 -17.98 -11.31 -6.40
N ASP A 45 -19.17 -11.46 -5.82
CA ASP A 45 -19.66 -10.74 -4.62
C ASP A 45 -18.89 -11.15 -3.34
N GLU A 46 -17.63 -11.51 -3.50
CA GLU A 46 -16.72 -11.86 -2.42
C GLU A 46 -16.22 -10.58 -1.71
N PRO A 47 -15.80 -10.71 -0.44
CA PRO A 47 -15.25 -9.57 0.29
C PRO A 47 -14.10 -8.88 -0.43
N TYR A 48 -14.00 -7.56 -0.31
CA TYR A 48 -12.99 -6.74 -0.95
C TYR A 48 -11.56 -7.31 -0.83
N TRP A 49 -11.17 -7.74 0.38
CA TRP A 49 -9.82 -8.28 0.63
C TRP A 49 -9.52 -9.52 -0.19
N LYS A 50 -10.53 -10.34 -0.50
CA LYS A 50 -10.37 -11.55 -1.31
C LYS A 50 -10.21 -11.20 -2.80
N ASN A 51 -11.05 -10.32 -3.32
CA ASN A 51 -10.92 -9.78 -4.67
C ASN A 51 -9.58 -9.05 -4.85
N ALA A 52 -9.13 -8.28 -3.85
CA ALA A 52 -7.82 -7.64 -3.87
C ALA A 52 -6.68 -8.67 -3.98
N ALA A 53 -6.73 -9.78 -3.22
CA ALA A 53 -5.75 -10.84 -3.34
C ALA A 53 -5.74 -11.49 -4.73
N ASP A 54 -6.92 -11.73 -5.31
CA ASP A 54 -7.07 -12.32 -6.63
C ASP A 54 -6.50 -11.43 -7.74
N ILE A 55 -6.76 -10.13 -7.66
CA ILE A 55 -6.23 -9.13 -8.61
C ILE A 55 -4.72 -8.96 -8.47
N LEU A 56 -4.21 -8.94 -7.24
CA LEU A 56 -2.82 -8.61 -6.97
C LEU A 56 -1.86 -9.80 -7.07
N HIS A 57 -2.33 -11.02 -6.83
CA HIS A 57 -1.45 -12.20 -6.83
C HIS A 57 -0.62 -12.39 -8.11
N PRO A 58 -1.12 -12.18 -9.33
CA PRO A 58 -0.31 -12.28 -10.54
C PRO A 58 0.93 -11.37 -10.55
N PHE A 59 0.88 -10.23 -9.86
CA PHE A 59 2.01 -9.30 -9.72
C PHE A 59 3.06 -9.78 -8.71
N PHE A 60 2.66 -10.62 -7.75
CA PHE A 60 3.49 -11.03 -6.59
C PHE A 60 3.84 -12.52 -6.59
N ASN A 61 3.52 -13.24 -7.65
CA ASN A 61 3.53 -14.71 -7.71
C ASN A 61 4.91 -15.37 -7.55
N ASP A 62 6.00 -14.62 -7.65
CA ASP A 62 7.36 -15.08 -7.37
C ASP A 62 7.81 -14.83 -5.91
N PHE A 63 6.98 -14.19 -5.12
CA PHE A 63 7.28 -13.78 -3.75
C PHE A 63 6.37 -14.42 -2.71
N ILE A 64 5.08 -14.55 -3.02
CA ILE A 64 4.04 -14.95 -2.08
C ILE A 64 3.00 -15.85 -2.74
N THR A 65 2.49 -16.84 -2.01
CA THR A 65 1.36 -17.67 -2.47
C THR A 65 0.04 -16.89 -2.40
N LYS A 66 -0.96 -17.36 -3.14
CA LYS A 66 -2.28 -16.73 -3.13
C LYS A 66 -2.93 -16.75 -1.73
N ASP A 67 -2.78 -17.85 -0.99
CA ASP A 67 -3.34 -17.99 0.36
C ASP A 67 -2.65 -17.05 1.36
N GLU A 68 -1.33 -16.93 1.28
CA GLU A 68 -0.58 -15.97 2.08
C GLU A 68 -1.01 -14.53 1.77
N LEU A 69 -1.13 -14.17 0.48
CA LEU A 69 -1.59 -12.83 0.09
C LEU A 69 -3.01 -12.55 0.56
N SER A 70 -3.90 -13.53 0.46
CA SER A 70 -5.28 -13.44 0.97
C SER A 70 -5.33 -13.15 2.47
N ASN A 71 -4.45 -13.78 3.26
CA ASN A 71 -4.32 -13.49 4.68
C ASN A 71 -3.77 -12.07 4.95
N LEU A 72 -2.80 -11.61 4.15
CA LEU A 72 -2.25 -10.26 4.29
C LEU A 72 -3.28 -9.18 3.92
N THR A 73 -4.00 -9.34 2.81
CA THR A 73 -5.06 -8.40 2.42
C THR A 73 -6.19 -8.36 3.45
N LYS A 74 -6.60 -9.51 3.98
CA LYS A 74 -7.59 -9.58 5.06
C LYS A 74 -7.12 -8.84 6.32
N LYS A 75 -5.85 -8.98 6.68
CA LYS A 75 -5.26 -8.29 7.83
C LYS A 75 -5.16 -6.78 7.58
N ALA A 76 -4.63 -6.38 6.42
CA ALA A 76 -4.44 -4.98 6.03
C ALA A 76 -5.75 -4.19 6.06
N TYR A 77 -6.82 -4.78 5.54
CA TYR A 77 -8.10 -4.08 5.39
C TYR A 77 -9.06 -4.22 6.57
N LYS A 78 -8.63 -4.89 7.65
CA LYS A 78 -9.46 -5.06 8.84
C LYS A 78 -9.81 -3.75 9.57
N SER A 79 -8.98 -2.72 9.41
CA SER A 79 -9.14 -1.42 10.08
C SER A 79 -10.09 -0.45 9.39
N PHE A 80 -10.67 -0.84 8.26
CA PHE A 80 -11.70 -0.03 7.60
C PHE A 80 -13.01 -0.09 8.36
N ASP A 81 -13.77 0.99 8.33
CA ASP A 81 -15.02 1.15 9.09
C ASP A 81 -16.28 0.66 8.34
N THR A 82 -16.13 0.21 7.09
CA THR A 82 -17.20 -0.37 6.27
C THR A 82 -16.74 -1.61 5.52
N ASP A 83 -17.63 -2.60 5.40
CA ASP A 83 -17.37 -3.84 4.66
C ASP A 83 -17.26 -3.62 3.15
N GLU A 84 -17.95 -2.60 2.62
CA GLU A 84 -17.86 -2.25 1.19
C GLU A 84 -16.50 -1.65 0.81
N MET A 85 -15.76 -1.11 1.77
CA MET A 85 -14.45 -0.48 1.60
C MET A 85 -14.46 0.76 0.69
N THR A 86 -15.17 0.70 -0.43
CA THR A 86 -15.25 1.75 -1.46
C THR A 86 -16.69 1.95 -1.91
N PRO A 87 -17.59 2.43 -1.02
CA PRO A 87 -18.98 2.69 -1.37
C PRO A 87 -19.11 3.63 -2.58
N LEU A 88 -19.99 3.28 -3.50
CA LEU A 88 -20.33 4.13 -4.65
C LEU A 88 -21.69 4.79 -4.42
N ILE A 89 -21.65 6.04 -4.02
CA ILE A 89 -22.84 6.82 -3.68
C ILE A 89 -23.37 7.55 -4.90
N GLN A 90 -24.61 7.28 -5.29
CA GLN A 90 -25.26 8.01 -6.35
C GLN A 90 -25.81 9.34 -5.83
N LEU A 91 -25.42 10.45 -6.45
CA LEU A 91 -25.89 11.81 -6.13
C LEU A 91 -27.03 12.29 -7.02
N ASP A 92 -27.04 11.83 -8.28
CA ASP A 92 -27.96 12.24 -9.33
C ASP A 92 -27.98 11.17 -10.42
N ASP A 93 -28.83 11.25 -11.41
CA ASP A 93 -29.02 10.24 -12.46
C ASP A 93 -27.70 9.75 -13.09
N ASN A 94 -26.71 10.64 -13.25
CA ASN A 94 -25.43 10.34 -13.89
C ASN A 94 -24.21 10.82 -13.07
N LYS A 95 -24.37 11.05 -11.75
CA LYS A 95 -23.29 11.51 -10.88
C LYS A 95 -23.11 10.58 -9.70
N TYR A 96 -21.88 10.14 -9.51
CA TYR A 96 -21.53 9.23 -8.46
C TYR A 96 -20.29 9.74 -7.71
N ILE A 97 -20.22 9.44 -6.42
CA ILE A 97 -19.02 9.60 -5.61
C ILE A 97 -18.54 8.22 -5.20
N LEU A 98 -17.29 7.91 -5.52
CA LEU A 98 -16.58 6.76 -4.96
C LEU A 98 -15.91 7.21 -3.67
N GLU A 99 -16.37 6.69 -2.53
CA GLU A 99 -15.84 7.04 -1.22
C GLU A 99 -14.55 6.27 -0.95
N LEU A 100 -13.44 6.96 -0.70
CA LEU A 100 -12.12 6.36 -0.47
C LEU A 100 -11.53 6.76 0.90
N PHE A 101 -12.37 7.19 1.85
CA PHE A 101 -11.96 7.74 3.14
C PHE A 101 -12.35 6.83 4.33
N HIS A 102 -12.69 5.58 4.10
CA HIS A 102 -13.12 4.64 5.14
C HIS A 102 -11.97 3.92 5.87
N GLY A 103 -10.74 4.24 5.53
CA GLY A 103 -9.56 3.72 6.21
C GLY A 103 -9.20 4.51 7.48
N PRO A 104 -8.23 4.01 8.27
CA PRO A 104 -7.91 4.54 9.60
C PRO A 104 -7.40 5.98 9.61
N THR A 105 -6.83 6.47 8.50
CA THR A 105 -6.39 7.87 8.39
C THR A 105 -7.33 8.76 7.60
N LEU A 106 -8.45 8.21 7.15
CA LEU A 106 -9.47 8.87 6.33
C LEU A 106 -8.93 9.35 4.97
N ALA A 107 -7.85 8.74 4.50
CA ALA A 107 -7.22 9.06 3.22
C ALA A 107 -7.19 7.84 2.30
N PHE A 108 -7.40 8.04 1.00
CA PHE A 108 -7.33 6.95 0.00
C PHE A 108 -5.99 6.20 0.01
N LYS A 109 -4.95 6.79 0.58
CA LYS A 109 -3.63 6.18 0.71
C LYS A 109 -3.60 4.96 1.63
N ASP A 110 -4.57 4.81 2.51
CA ASP A 110 -4.69 3.66 3.40
C ASP A 110 -4.78 2.35 2.62
N PHE A 111 -5.48 2.35 1.47
CA PHE A 111 -5.58 1.16 0.61
C PHE A 111 -4.23 0.59 0.21
N ALA A 112 -3.31 1.43 -0.19
CA ALA A 112 -1.98 0.98 -0.63
C ALA A 112 -1.04 0.79 0.56
N MET A 113 -1.01 1.73 1.52
CA MET A 113 -0.01 1.75 2.58
C MET A 113 -0.18 0.61 3.58
N LEU A 114 -1.41 0.24 3.93
CA LEU A 114 -1.66 -0.87 4.86
C LEU A 114 -1.19 -2.21 4.28
N LEU A 115 -1.50 -2.48 3.00
CA LEU A 115 -0.99 -3.69 2.36
C LEU A 115 0.52 -3.64 2.14
N LEU A 116 1.06 -2.48 1.77
CA LEU A 116 2.49 -2.28 1.62
C LEU A 116 3.26 -2.61 2.92
N ALA A 117 2.75 -2.19 4.07
CA ALA A 117 3.35 -2.50 5.37
C ALA A 117 3.38 -4.00 5.65
N GLU A 118 2.32 -4.73 5.35
CA GLU A 118 2.29 -6.19 5.51
C GLU A 118 3.30 -6.90 4.59
N LEU A 119 3.42 -6.44 3.34
CA LEU A 119 4.40 -6.99 2.38
C LEU A 119 5.85 -6.71 2.81
N PHE A 120 6.12 -5.50 3.35
CA PHE A 120 7.42 -5.16 3.94
C PHE A 120 7.75 -6.06 5.13
N ASP A 121 6.83 -6.19 6.09
CA ASP A 121 7.03 -7.03 7.27
C ASP A 121 7.30 -8.49 6.90
N LEU A 122 6.57 -9.02 5.91
CA LEU A 122 6.81 -10.38 5.41
C LEU A 122 8.22 -10.52 4.83
N SER A 123 8.61 -9.60 3.93
CA SER A 123 9.93 -9.64 3.29
C SER A 123 11.06 -9.47 4.29
N LEU A 124 10.94 -8.50 5.20
CA LEU A 124 11.97 -8.21 6.20
C LEU A 124 12.15 -9.34 7.19
N LYS A 125 11.06 -10.02 7.59
CA LYS A 125 11.12 -11.24 8.40
C LYS A 125 11.86 -12.37 7.68
N LYS A 126 11.51 -12.63 6.40
CA LYS A 126 12.20 -13.65 5.59
C LYS A 126 13.70 -13.37 5.46
N LYS A 127 14.08 -12.10 5.33
CA LYS A 127 15.49 -11.67 5.16
C LYS A 127 16.23 -11.42 6.49
N ASN A 128 15.55 -11.47 7.61
CA ASN A 128 16.07 -11.07 8.94
C ASN A 128 16.73 -9.67 8.91
N LYS A 129 16.02 -8.70 8.33
CA LYS A 129 16.49 -7.32 8.14
C LYS A 129 15.55 -6.32 8.79
N LYS A 130 16.11 -5.13 9.07
CA LYS A 130 15.37 -3.93 9.48
C LYS A 130 15.62 -2.83 8.47
N VAL A 131 14.63 -1.97 8.30
CA VAL A 131 14.73 -0.78 7.44
C VAL A 131 14.24 0.46 8.16
N THR A 132 14.68 1.60 7.68
CA THR A 132 14.17 2.90 8.10
C THR A 132 13.56 3.58 6.88
N ILE A 133 12.28 3.92 6.99
CA ILE A 133 11.58 4.71 5.99
C ILE A 133 11.74 6.17 6.37
N VAL A 134 12.25 6.97 5.45
CA VAL A 134 12.37 8.41 5.59
C VAL A 134 11.53 9.04 4.49
N GLY A 135 10.53 9.81 4.87
CA GLY A 135 9.61 10.46 3.94
C GLY A 135 9.50 11.95 4.18
N ALA A 136 9.26 12.72 3.13
CA ALA A 136 8.85 14.11 3.21
C ALA A 136 7.48 14.28 2.57
N THR A 137 6.54 14.87 3.29
CA THR A 137 5.15 14.93 2.86
C THR A 137 4.49 16.23 3.33
N SER A 138 3.44 16.63 2.62
CA SER A 138 2.58 17.74 3.01
C SER A 138 1.30 17.32 3.74
N GLY A 139 1.12 16.02 4.05
CA GLY A 139 -0.09 15.57 4.75
C GLY A 139 -0.35 14.07 4.68
N ASP A 140 -1.36 13.64 3.93
CA ASP A 140 -1.98 12.31 3.97
C ASP A 140 -1.02 11.14 3.83
N THR A 141 0.02 11.25 2.98
CA THR A 141 0.98 10.16 2.80
C THR A 141 1.77 9.88 4.08
N GLY A 142 2.11 10.92 4.83
CA GLY A 142 2.82 10.77 6.12
C GLY A 142 1.95 10.09 7.17
N SER A 143 0.71 10.54 7.31
CA SER A 143 -0.26 9.96 8.24
C SER A 143 -0.51 8.49 7.94
N ALA A 144 -0.75 8.16 6.67
CA ALA A 144 -0.98 6.78 6.23
C ALA A 144 0.26 5.89 6.44
N ALA A 145 1.48 6.39 6.18
CA ALA A 145 2.72 5.65 6.42
C ALA A 145 2.91 5.36 7.92
N ILE A 146 2.75 6.38 8.77
CA ILE A 146 2.88 6.23 10.23
C ILE A 146 1.89 5.19 10.76
N GLU A 147 0.61 5.29 10.36
CA GLU A 147 -0.41 4.35 10.80
C GLU A 147 -0.16 2.93 10.28
N ALA A 148 0.20 2.78 9.01
CA ALA A 148 0.41 1.48 8.38
C ALA A 148 1.58 0.70 9.02
N PHE A 149 2.68 1.37 9.36
CA PHE A 149 3.86 0.74 9.96
C PHE A 149 3.88 0.76 11.48
N LYS A 150 2.83 1.27 12.12
CA LYS A 150 2.70 1.33 13.58
C LYS A 150 2.85 -0.04 14.22
N GLY A 151 3.79 -0.16 15.16
CA GLY A 151 4.07 -1.41 15.86
C GLY A 151 4.88 -2.44 15.05
N SER A 152 5.35 -2.12 13.85
CA SER A 152 6.29 -2.98 13.11
C SER A 152 7.60 -3.15 13.90
N GLN A 153 8.07 -4.39 13.98
CA GLN A 153 9.34 -4.72 14.65
C GLN A 153 10.56 -4.52 13.74
N ASN A 154 10.31 -4.38 12.43
CA ASN A 154 11.34 -4.37 11.40
C ASN A 154 11.43 -3.04 10.65
N VAL A 155 10.53 -2.11 10.90
CA VAL A 155 10.48 -0.82 10.21
C VAL A 155 10.44 0.33 11.20
N ASN A 156 11.36 1.29 11.05
CA ASN A 156 11.25 2.59 11.69
C ASN A 156 10.75 3.62 10.65
N VAL A 157 9.94 4.58 11.07
CA VAL A 157 9.37 5.60 10.17
C VAL A 157 9.74 6.99 10.66
N PHE A 158 10.33 7.80 9.79
CA PHE A 158 10.61 9.20 10.03
C PHE A 158 9.95 10.05 8.94
N ILE A 159 9.03 10.92 9.34
CA ILE A 159 8.30 11.77 8.42
C ILE A 159 8.66 13.24 8.66
N PHE A 160 9.16 13.88 7.61
CA PHE A 160 9.37 15.32 7.57
C PHE A 160 8.15 15.99 6.92
N PHE A 161 7.65 17.03 7.55
CA PHE A 161 6.59 17.86 6.98
C PHE A 161 6.90 19.35 7.18
N PRO A 162 6.44 20.23 6.27
CA PRO A 162 6.74 21.65 6.35
C PRO A 162 6.02 22.28 7.55
N LYS A 163 6.78 23.00 8.38
CA LYS A 163 6.24 23.71 9.52
C LYS A 163 5.18 24.72 9.05
N ASP A 164 4.03 24.72 9.71
CA ASP A 164 2.89 25.61 9.48
C ASP A 164 2.28 25.55 8.05
N ARG A 165 2.56 24.47 7.29
CA ARG A 165 2.02 24.24 5.93
C ARG A 165 1.26 22.95 5.78
N VAL A 166 0.90 22.30 6.87
CA VAL A 166 -0.04 21.17 6.93
C VAL A 166 -1.24 21.56 7.79
N SER A 167 -2.40 20.97 7.56
CA SER A 167 -3.56 21.24 8.42
C SER A 167 -3.30 20.76 9.85
N GLU A 168 -3.99 21.33 10.82
CA GLU A 168 -3.86 20.92 12.23
C GLU A 168 -4.23 19.45 12.42
N ILE A 169 -5.24 18.97 11.69
CA ILE A 169 -5.68 17.56 11.72
C ILE A 169 -4.56 16.66 11.22
N GLN A 170 -4.00 16.93 10.05
CA GLN A 170 -2.89 16.15 9.49
C GLN A 170 -1.65 16.16 10.39
N ARG A 171 -1.34 17.32 10.96
CA ARG A 171 -0.25 17.42 11.93
C ARG A 171 -0.50 16.53 13.14
N LYS A 172 -1.70 16.55 13.71
CA LYS A 172 -2.08 15.69 14.83
C LYS A 172 -2.00 14.21 14.47
N GLN A 173 -2.50 13.80 13.31
CA GLN A 173 -2.37 12.42 12.83
C GLN A 173 -0.92 11.96 12.77
N MET A 174 0.01 12.81 12.32
CA MET A 174 1.44 12.47 12.23
C MET A 174 2.19 12.53 13.57
N THR A 175 1.70 13.29 14.55
CA THR A 175 2.47 13.57 15.80
C THR A 175 1.84 12.97 17.05
N SER A 176 0.65 12.37 16.99
CA SER A 176 -0.04 11.79 18.15
C SER A 176 0.09 10.26 18.23
N THR A 177 0.66 9.63 17.22
CA THR A 177 0.85 8.18 17.22
C THR A 177 2.06 7.81 18.05
N ASN A 178 1.87 6.93 19.04
CA ASN A 178 2.95 6.31 19.78
C ASN A 178 3.40 5.05 19.04
N GLY A 179 4.70 4.94 18.78
CA GLY A 179 5.23 3.78 18.05
C GLY A 179 6.66 4.00 17.58
N ASN A 180 7.05 3.22 16.61
CA ASN A 180 8.37 3.16 15.96
C ASN A 180 8.60 4.28 14.93
#